data_5d07121a41d758cd732cc31b472070e9
#
_entry.id   5d07121a41d758cd732cc31b472070e9
#
_cell.length_a   1.000
_cell.length_b   1.000
_cell.length_c   1.000
_cell.angle_alpha   90.00
_cell.angle_beta   90.00
_cell.angle_gamma   90.00
#
_symmetry.space_group_name_H-M   'P 1'
#
loop_
_entity.id
_entity.type
_entity.pdbx_description
1 polymer ?
#
loop_
_entity_poly.entity_id
_entity_poly.type
_entity_poly.pdbx_seq_one_letter_code
_entity_poly.pdbx_strand_id
1 'polypeptide(L)'
;YLMNGLMTQLVRIEPGNTVEEAHMRNRQLIARWVFEKGAADKVVEMVKKDGKTYVVINDYQKVRELFGELLAEIQRIKSTGDFEGARALVENYAVKVDPVLHAEVLERYKKLNLAPYKGFVNPKYELVTDDNGNITDVTVDYSEGYVEQMLRYSKDYSPLPSVNN
;
A
#
# COMPACT_ATOMS: atom_id res chain seq x y z
N TYR A 1 -0.57 -1.89 -4.21
CA TYR A 1 -1.75 -1.52 -3.42
C TYR A 1 -2.54 -2.76 -2.97
N LEU A 2 -2.96 -3.64 -3.89
CA LEU A 2 -3.73 -4.85 -3.57
C LEU A 2 -2.98 -5.78 -2.62
N MET A 3 -1.71 -6.06 -2.88
CA MET A 3 -0.87 -6.87 -1.97
C MET A 3 -0.81 -6.26 -0.56
N ASN A 4 -0.71 -4.94 -0.44
CA ASN A 4 -0.72 -4.28 0.86
C ASN A 4 -2.06 -4.48 1.57
N GLY A 5 -3.18 -4.24 0.87
CA GLY A 5 -4.52 -4.40 1.43
C GLY A 5 -4.88 -5.83 1.81
N LEU A 6 -4.37 -6.82 1.07
CA LEU A 6 -4.65 -8.24 1.31
C LEU A 6 -3.71 -8.89 2.33
N MET A 7 -2.44 -8.44 2.41
CA MET A 7 -1.41 -9.14 3.17
C MET A 7 -0.52 -8.23 4.02
N THR A 8 0.29 -7.35 3.41
CA THR A 8 1.44 -6.78 4.10
C THR A 8 1.08 -5.82 5.23
N GLN A 9 -0.09 -5.18 5.18
CA GLN A 9 -0.55 -4.34 6.28
C GLN A 9 -0.92 -5.13 7.55
N LEU A 10 -1.18 -6.44 7.43
CA LEU A 10 -1.52 -7.30 8.57
C LEU A 10 -0.41 -7.35 9.62
N VAL A 11 0.83 -7.04 9.25
CA VAL A 11 1.96 -6.93 10.19
C VAL A 11 1.73 -5.91 11.32
N ARG A 12 0.78 -4.98 11.12
CA ARG A 12 0.45 -3.93 12.10
C ARG A 12 -0.71 -4.28 13.03
N ILE A 13 -1.27 -5.47 12.89
CA ILE A 13 -2.44 -5.91 13.64
C ILE A 13 -1.97 -6.94 14.68
N GLU A 14 -2.41 -6.80 15.91
CA GLU A 14 -2.18 -7.80 16.96
C GLU A 14 -2.97 -9.08 16.63
N PRO A 15 -2.41 -10.25 16.89
CA PRO A 15 -3.11 -11.52 16.71
C PRO A 15 -4.47 -11.57 17.41
N GLY A 16 -5.51 -11.95 16.68
CA GLY A 16 -6.87 -12.04 17.18
C GLY A 16 -7.70 -10.75 17.03
N ASN A 17 -7.06 -9.63 16.67
CA ASN A 17 -7.78 -8.38 16.45
C ASN A 17 -8.30 -8.25 15.01
N THR A 18 -9.30 -7.38 14.85
CA THR A 18 -9.79 -6.93 13.55
C THR A 18 -9.03 -5.70 13.05
N VAL A 19 -9.25 -5.31 11.81
CA VAL A 19 -8.70 -4.06 11.28
C VAL A 19 -9.47 -2.89 11.86
N GLU A 20 -8.84 -2.02 12.64
CA GLU A 20 -9.49 -0.88 13.30
C GLU A 20 -9.14 0.46 12.65
N GLU A 21 -7.91 0.62 12.18
CA GLU A 21 -7.41 1.87 11.62
C GLU A 21 -8.06 2.19 10.26
N ALA A 22 -8.56 3.41 10.08
CA ALA A 22 -9.37 3.83 8.94
C ALA A 22 -8.69 3.64 7.58
N HIS A 23 -7.40 3.99 7.46
CA HIS A 23 -6.65 3.80 6.22
C HIS A 23 -6.40 2.33 5.90
N MET A 24 -6.22 1.49 6.92
CA MET A 24 -6.07 0.05 6.74
C MET A 24 -7.40 -0.59 6.32
N ARG A 25 -8.53 -0.17 6.93
CA ARG A 25 -9.88 -0.59 6.50
C ARG A 25 -10.14 -0.25 5.06
N ASN A 26 -9.84 0.98 4.66
CA ASN A 26 -10.00 1.43 3.28
C ASN A 26 -9.20 0.57 2.29
N ARG A 27 -7.92 0.34 2.57
CA ARG A 27 -7.06 -0.51 1.72
C ARG A 27 -7.57 -1.94 1.64
N GLN A 28 -7.98 -2.51 2.78
CA GLN A 28 -8.48 -3.87 2.83
C GLN A 28 -9.81 -4.00 2.07
N LEU A 29 -10.73 -3.06 2.26
CA LEU A 29 -12.01 -3.05 1.56
C LEU A 29 -11.81 -3.09 0.05
N ILE A 30 -11.03 -2.17 -0.49
CA ILE A 30 -10.76 -2.10 -1.93
C ILE A 30 -10.09 -3.39 -2.43
N ALA A 31 -9.08 -3.86 -1.72
CA ALA A 31 -8.33 -5.04 -2.14
C ALA A 31 -9.16 -6.32 -2.07
N ARG A 32 -9.96 -6.51 -1.01
CA ARG A 32 -10.85 -7.68 -0.87
C ARG A 32 -12.02 -7.64 -1.84
N TRP A 33 -12.60 -6.48 -2.09
CA TRP A 33 -13.64 -6.34 -3.10
C TRP A 33 -13.14 -6.87 -4.45
N VAL A 34 -11.99 -6.38 -4.91
CA VAL A 34 -11.40 -6.83 -6.18
C VAL A 34 -11.08 -8.31 -6.15
N PHE A 35 -10.48 -8.81 -5.07
CA PHE A 35 -10.14 -10.22 -4.93
C PHE A 35 -11.38 -11.12 -4.99
N GLU A 36 -12.44 -10.80 -4.25
CA GLU A 36 -13.63 -11.63 -4.17
C GLU A 36 -14.53 -11.51 -5.41
N LYS A 37 -14.71 -10.30 -5.94
CA LYS A 37 -15.52 -10.08 -7.15
C LYS A 37 -14.84 -10.61 -8.42
N GLY A 38 -13.52 -10.54 -8.47
CA GLY A 38 -12.74 -11.07 -9.58
C GLY A 38 -12.37 -12.56 -9.46
N ALA A 39 -12.83 -13.26 -8.42
CA ALA A 39 -12.42 -14.63 -8.14
C ALA A 39 -12.80 -15.63 -9.25
N ALA A 40 -14.01 -15.51 -9.83
CA ALA A 40 -14.48 -16.39 -10.90
C ALA A 40 -13.59 -16.33 -12.16
N ASP A 41 -13.10 -15.13 -12.49
CA ASP A 41 -12.24 -14.89 -13.65
C ASP A 41 -10.76 -14.93 -13.28
N LYS A 42 -10.43 -15.28 -12.04
CA LYS A 42 -9.04 -15.32 -11.52
C LYS A 42 -8.28 -14.01 -11.72
N VAL A 43 -8.96 -12.89 -11.60
CA VAL A 43 -8.39 -11.54 -11.83
C VAL A 43 -7.23 -11.29 -10.88
N VAL A 44 -7.41 -11.65 -9.60
CA VAL A 44 -6.37 -11.64 -8.57
C VAL A 44 -6.42 -12.98 -7.83
N GLU A 45 -5.29 -13.62 -7.68
CA GLU A 45 -5.19 -14.91 -6.99
C GLU A 45 -4.21 -14.83 -5.82
N MET A 46 -4.47 -15.63 -4.78
CA MET A 46 -3.48 -15.96 -3.77
C MET A 46 -2.94 -17.35 -4.05
N VAL A 47 -1.68 -17.43 -4.47
CA VAL A 47 -1.03 -18.69 -4.83
C VAL A 47 0.01 -19.06 -3.79
N LYS A 48 0.09 -20.34 -3.43
CA LYS A 48 1.13 -20.87 -2.55
C LYS A 48 2.31 -21.40 -3.38
N LYS A 49 3.50 -20.90 -3.08
CA LYS A 49 4.75 -21.36 -3.66
C LYS A 49 5.82 -21.44 -2.56
N ASP A 50 6.50 -22.56 -2.44
CA ASP A 50 7.57 -22.82 -1.45
C ASP A 50 7.12 -22.48 -0.01
N GLY A 51 5.91 -22.88 0.34
CA GLY A 51 5.31 -22.63 1.67
C GLY A 51 4.89 -21.18 1.95
N LYS A 52 4.94 -20.30 0.96
CA LYS A 52 4.60 -18.88 1.10
C LYS A 52 3.42 -18.50 0.20
N THR A 53 2.57 -17.62 0.68
CA THR A 53 1.46 -17.05 -0.09
C THR A 53 1.93 -15.81 -0.86
N TYR A 54 1.53 -15.72 -2.12
CA TYR A 54 1.79 -14.60 -3.02
C TYR A 54 0.49 -14.10 -3.60
N VAL A 55 0.37 -12.79 -3.80
CA VAL A 55 -0.71 -12.17 -4.54
C VAL A 55 -0.27 -12.00 -5.99
N VAL A 56 -1.03 -12.59 -6.90
CA VAL A 56 -0.79 -12.53 -8.35
C VAL A 56 -1.94 -11.78 -9.00
N ILE A 57 -1.63 -10.80 -9.85
CA ILE A 57 -2.61 -10.05 -10.62
C ILE A 57 -2.50 -10.55 -12.07
N ASN A 58 -3.56 -11.18 -12.56
CA ASN A 58 -3.60 -11.78 -13.89
C ASN A 58 -4.21 -10.84 -14.94
N ASP A 59 -5.11 -9.94 -14.53
CA ASP A 59 -5.79 -9.02 -15.43
C ASP A 59 -5.93 -7.62 -14.81
N TYR A 60 -5.06 -6.70 -15.21
CA TYR A 60 -5.09 -5.31 -14.74
C TYR A 60 -6.26 -4.50 -15.27
N GLN A 61 -6.75 -4.83 -16.47
CA GLN A 61 -7.89 -4.14 -17.06
C GLN A 61 -9.16 -4.48 -16.26
N LYS A 62 -9.32 -5.76 -15.92
CA LYS A 62 -10.44 -6.21 -15.10
C LYS A 62 -10.37 -5.65 -13.66
N VAL A 63 -9.18 -5.52 -13.09
CA VAL A 63 -8.99 -4.81 -11.80
C VAL A 63 -9.53 -3.38 -11.88
N ARG A 64 -9.24 -2.66 -12.97
CA ARG A 64 -9.74 -1.29 -13.17
C ARG A 64 -11.27 -1.25 -13.26
N GLU A 65 -11.88 -2.20 -13.96
CA GLU A 65 -13.35 -2.31 -14.04
C GLU A 65 -13.96 -2.53 -12.66
N LEU A 66 -13.41 -3.46 -11.88
CA LEU A 66 -13.85 -3.74 -10.51
C LEU A 66 -13.69 -2.55 -9.57
N PHE A 67 -12.67 -1.72 -9.74
CA PHE A 67 -12.58 -0.43 -9.02
C PHE A 67 -13.74 0.51 -9.41
N GLY A 68 -14.11 0.55 -10.67
CA GLY A 68 -15.25 1.33 -11.16
C GLY A 68 -16.57 0.86 -10.55
N GLU A 69 -16.79 -0.46 -10.47
CA GLU A 69 -17.97 -1.05 -9.83
C GLU A 69 -18.05 -0.70 -8.34
N LEU A 70 -16.94 -0.82 -7.61
CA LEU A 70 -16.87 -0.42 -6.20
C LEU A 70 -17.17 1.07 -6.02
N LEU A 71 -16.59 1.92 -6.87
CA LEU A 71 -16.85 3.35 -6.83
C LEU A 71 -18.34 3.66 -7.06
N ALA A 72 -18.97 2.99 -8.04
CA ALA A 72 -20.39 3.15 -8.32
C ALA A 72 -21.25 2.73 -7.11
N GLU A 73 -20.92 1.63 -6.46
CA GLU A 73 -21.63 1.18 -5.26
C GLU A 73 -21.46 2.16 -4.09
N ILE A 74 -20.26 2.67 -3.84
CA ILE A 74 -20.03 3.69 -2.81
C ILE A 74 -20.83 4.96 -3.11
N GLN A 75 -20.88 5.41 -4.37
CA GLN A 75 -21.67 6.58 -4.76
C GLN A 75 -23.18 6.33 -4.59
N ARG A 76 -23.67 5.14 -4.94
CA ARG A 76 -25.06 4.73 -4.69
C ARG A 76 -25.39 4.83 -3.19
N ILE A 77 -24.60 4.16 -2.35
CA ILE A 77 -24.76 4.16 -0.89
C ILE A 77 -24.82 5.61 -0.35
N LYS A 78 -23.88 6.46 -0.76
CA LYS A 78 -23.82 7.85 -0.31
C LYS A 78 -25.02 8.68 -0.78
N SER A 79 -25.41 8.56 -2.05
CA SER A 79 -26.47 9.37 -2.64
C SER A 79 -27.87 8.97 -2.14
N THR A 80 -28.07 7.72 -1.75
CA THR A 80 -29.35 7.22 -1.24
C THR A 80 -29.44 7.19 0.28
N GLY A 81 -28.34 7.46 0.99
CA GLY A 81 -28.28 7.36 2.45
C GLY A 81 -28.43 5.91 2.96
N ASP A 82 -27.99 4.91 2.16
CA ASP A 82 -28.10 3.50 2.47
C ASP A 82 -27.12 3.08 3.58
N PHE A 83 -27.53 3.29 4.82
CA PHE A 83 -26.70 2.98 5.98
C PHE A 83 -26.42 1.46 6.12
N GLU A 84 -27.39 0.60 5.82
CA GLU A 84 -27.21 -0.84 5.94
C GLU A 84 -26.28 -1.38 4.84
N GLY A 85 -26.37 -0.83 3.63
CA GLY A 85 -25.41 -1.12 2.55
C GLY A 85 -23.97 -0.70 2.92
N ALA A 86 -23.81 0.47 3.53
CA ALA A 86 -22.51 0.93 4.03
C ALA A 86 -21.94 0.00 5.12
N ARG A 87 -22.79 -0.40 6.08
CA ARG A 87 -22.42 -1.34 7.13
C ARG A 87 -21.97 -2.68 6.56
N ALA A 88 -22.79 -3.25 5.68
CA ALA A 88 -22.49 -4.53 5.03
C ALA A 88 -21.17 -4.49 4.23
N LEU A 89 -20.90 -3.39 3.53
CA LEU A 89 -19.66 -3.20 2.79
C LEU A 89 -18.44 -3.22 3.74
N VAL A 90 -18.51 -2.52 4.87
CA VAL A 90 -17.44 -2.50 5.88
C VAL A 90 -17.26 -3.86 6.53
N GLU A 91 -18.34 -4.47 7.01
CA GLU A 91 -18.29 -5.76 7.72
C GLU A 91 -17.78 -6.90 6.84
N ASN A 92 -18.14 -6.90 5.56
CA ASN A 92 -17.72 -7.95 4.64
C ASN A 92 -16.28 -7.78 4.16
N TYR A 93 -15.85 -6.56 3.86
CA TYR A 93 -14.58 -6.33 3.15
C TYR A 93 -13.51 -5.61 3.95
N ALA A 94 -13.85 -4.83 5.00
CA ALA A 94 -12.89 -3.91 5.60
C ALA A 94 -12.24 -4.42 6.90
N VAL A 95 -12.91 -5.27 7.68
CA VAL A 95 -12.53 -5.50 9.09
C VAL A 95 -12.00 -6.90 9.38
N LYS A 96 -12.40 -7.90 8.59
CA LYS A 96 -12.07 -9.32 8.86
C LYS A 96 -10.61 -9.61 8.57
N VAL A 97 -9.96 -10.36 9.46
CA VAL A 97 -8.60 -10.85 9.30
C VAL A 97 -8.63 -12.37 9.22
N ASP A 98 -8.01 -12.94 8.18
CA ASP A 98 -7.77 -14.37 8.10
C ASP A 98 -6.61 -14.74 9.06
N PRO A 99 -6.85 -15.53 10.11
CA PRO A 99 -5.84 -15.82 11.11
C PRO A 99 -4.66 -16.64 10.58
N VAL A 100 -4.88 -17.49 9.58
CA VAL A 100 -3.82 -18.31 8.98
C VAL A 100 -2.89 -17.45 8.14
N LEU A 101 -3.46 -16.61 7.29
CA LEU A 101 -2.69 -15.66 6.49
C LEU A 101 -1.97 -14.63 7.37
N HIS A 102 -2.62 -14.16 8.43
CA HIS A 102 -2.03 -13.24 9.40
C HIS A 102 -0.80 -13.83 10.07
N ALA A 103 -0.90 -15.05 10.58
CA ALA A 103 0.23 -15.75 11.20
C ALA A 103 1.40 -15.92 10.21
N GLU A 104 1.11 -16.28 8.94
CA GLU A 104 2.13 -16.39 7.90
C GLU A 104 2.84 -15.05 7.66
N VAL A 105 2.08 -13.96 7.56
CA VAL A 105 2.64 -12.61 7.34
C VAL A 105 3.53 -12.19 8.50
N LEU A 106 3.09 -12.37 9.75
CA LEU A 106 3.88 -12.03 10.93
C LEU A 106 5.20 -12.81 10.97
N GLU A 107 5.17 -14.12 10.70
CA GLU A 107 6.36 -14.96 10.70
C GLU A 107 7.37 -14.54 9.59
N ARG A 108 6.86 -14.18 8.41
CA ARG A 108 7.71 -13.67 7.31
C ARG A 108 8.39 -12.35 7.67
N TYR A 109 7.65 -11.41 8.27
CA TYR A 109 8.21 -10.10 8.66
C TYR A 109 9.17 -10.20 9.82
N LYS A 110 8.91 -11.10 10.78
CA LYS A 110 9.84 -11.37 11.87
C LYS A 110 11.23 -11.80 11.37
N LYS A 111 11.25 -12.68 10.35
CA LYS A 111 12.52 -13.14 9.72
C LYS A 111 13.24 -12.01 8.97
N LEU A 112 12.51 -11.08 8.40
CA LEU A 112 13.09 -9.94 7.69
C LEU A 112 13.63 -8.86 8.62
N ASN A 113 13.25 -8.88 9.90
CA ASN A 113 13.62 -7.84 10.89
C ASN A 113 13.38 -6.41 10.38
N LEU A 114 12.27 -6.22 9.66
CA LEU A 114 11.88 -4.92 9.12
C LEU A 114 10.96 -4.20 10.09
N ALA A 115 11.27 -2.94 10.40
CA ALA A 115 10.34 -2.10 11.12
C ALA A 115 9.08 -1.88 10.27
N PRO A 116 7.85 -1.97 10.85
CA PRO A 116 6.60 -1.75 10.13
C PRO A 116 6.43 -0.32 9.62
N TYR A 117 7.11 0.62 10.25
CA TYR A 117 7.26 2.01 9.82
C TYR A 117 8.73 2.37 9.69
N LYS A 118 9.15 2.60 8.45
CA LYS A 118 10.38 3.34 8.16
C LYS A 118 9.98 4.61 7.44
N GLY A 119 10.70 5.70 7.71
CA GLY A 119 10.56 6.91 6.92
C GLY A 119 10.83 6.62 5.43
N PHE A 120 10.21 7.39 4.57
CA PHE A 120 10.49 7.29 3.15
C PHE A 120 11.89 7.81 2.87
N VAL A 121 12.70 7.00 2.20
CA VAL A 121 13.97 7.43 1.61
C VAL A 121 13.72 7.58 0.12
N ASN A 122 13.79 8.82 -0.37
CA ASN A 122 13.70 9.10 -1.79
C ASN A 122 15.11 9.03 -2.40
N PRO A 123 15.27 8.50 -3.61
CA PRO A 123 16.55 8.59 -4.28
C PRO A 123 16.91 10.05 -4.55
N LYS A 124 18.20 10.35 -4.52
CA LYS A 124 18.73 11.63 -4.99
C LYS A 124 18.86 11.57 -6.50
N TYR A 125 18.32 12.57 -7.19
CA TYR A 125 18.41 12.70 -8.64
C TYR A 125 19.46 13.73 -9.00
N GLU A 126 20.34 13.38 -9.92
CA GLU A 126 21.33 14.30 -10.49
C GLU A 126 21.12 14.37 -12.01
N LEU A 127 21.02 15.60 -12.50
CA LEU A 127 20.84 15.84 -13.94
C LEU A 127 22.21 15.77 -14.64
N VAL A 128 22.27 14.98 -15.70
CA VAL A 128 23.42 14.98 -16.62
C VAL A 128 23.07 15.90 -17.79
N THR A 129 23.91 16.91 -18.02
CA THR A 129 23.68 17.87 -19.09
C THR A 129 24.81 17.84 -20.12
N ASP A 130 24.48 18.16 -21.37
CA ASP A 130 25.46 18.42 -22.41
C ASP A 130 26.12 19.83 -22.28
N ASP A 131 27.06 20.13 -23.15
CA ASP A 131 27.76 21.43 -23.17
C ASP A 131 26.84 22.63 -23.45
N ASN A 132 25.63 22.38 -23.96
CA ASN A 132 24.61 23.41 -24.23
C ASN A 132 23.61 23.55 -23.08
N GLY A 133 23.75 22.75 -22.00
CA GLY A 133 22.86 22.76 -20.87
C GLY A 133 21.58 21.94 -21.05
N ASN A 134 21.46 21.14 -22.13
CA ASN A 134 20.31 20.24 -22.30
C ASN A 134 20.49 19.00 -21.42
N ILE A 135 19.40 18.58 -20.77
CA ILE A 135 19.40 17.36 -19.97
C ILE A 135 19.49 16.16 -20.92
N THR A 136 20.53 15.36 -20.77
CA THR A 136 20.78 14.15 -21.59
C THR A 136 20.49 12.87 -20.81
N ASP A 137 20.55 12.92 -19.46
CA ASP A 137 20.27 11.77 -18.62
C ASP A 137 19.93 12.24 -17.19
N VAL A 138 19.45 11.31 -16.37
CA VAL A 138 19.21 11.49 -14.92
C VAL A 138 19.83 10.32 -14.19
N THR A 139 20.83 10.57 -13.37
CA THR A 139 21.36 9.54 -12.47
C THR A 139 20.53 9.43 -11.20
N VAL A 140 20.43 8.23 -10.67
CA VAL A 140 19.62 7.92 -9.47
C VAL A 140 20.55 7.35 -8.40
N ASP A 141 20.71 8.07 -7.29
CA ASP A 141 21.54 7.67 -6.18
C ASP A 141 20.69 7.27 -4.97
N TYR A 142 20.90 6.06 -4.46
CA TYR A 142 20.23 5.47 -3.28
C TYR A 142 21.17 5.38 -2.07
N SER A 143 22.29 6.05 -2.07
CA SER A 143 23.31 5.95 -1.00
C SER A 143 22.88 6.61 0.30
N GLU A 144 21.99 7.61 0.26
CA GLU A 144 21.53 8.31 1.47
C GLU A 144 20.61 7.40 2.31
N GLY A 145 20.86 7.37 3.62
CA GLY A 145 19.92 6.86 4.61
C GLY A 145 18.84 7.89 4.99
N TYR A 146 17.92 7.47 5.84
CA TYR A 146 16.81 8.34 6.27
C TYR A 146 17.28 9.60 6.99
N VAL A 147 18.26 9.47 7.89
CA VAL A 147 18.78 10.59 8.67
C VAL A 147 19.50 11.61 7.78
N GLU A 148 20.35 11.13 6.90
CA GLU A 148 21.09 11.96 5.94
C GLU A 148 20.15 12.73 5.03
N GLN A 149 19.11 12.07 4.53
CA GLN A 149 18.07 12.70 3.72
C GLN A 149 17.32 13.79 4.49
N MET A 150 16.94 13.53 5.74
CA MET A 150 16.24 14.53 6.55
C MET A 150 17.12 15.74 6.86
N LEU A 151 18.39 15.54 7.14
CA LEU A 151 19.34 16.61 7.34
C LEU A 151 19.55 17.45 6.07
N ARG A 152 19.66 16.80 4.91
CA ARG A 152 19.76 17.49 3.61
C ARG A 152 18.49 18.31 3.33
N TYR A 153 17.32 17.74 3.50
CA TYR A 153 16.05 18.44 3.28
C TYR A 153 15.87 19.62 4.25
N SER A 154 16.28 19.45 5.51
CA SER A 154 16.26 20.56 6.47
C SER A 154 17.17 21.71 6.05
N LYS A 155 18.34 21.39 5.49
CA LYS A 155 19.28 22.40 5.01
C LYS A 155 18.81 23.08 3.72
N ASP A 156 18.31 22.29 2.75
CA ASP A 156 18.08 22.78 1.39
C ASP A 156 16.68 23.44 1.24
N TYR A 157 15.69 23.00 2.03
CA TYR A 157 14.30 23.40 1.87
C TYR A 157 13.64 23.97 3.13
N SER A 158 14.37 24.10 4.23
CA SER A 158 13.78 24.68 5.44
C SER A 158 13.50 26.17 5.23
N PRO A 159 12.28 26.64 5.56
CA PRO A 159 11.96 28.07 5.56
C PRO A 159 12.61 28.82 6.74
N LEU A 160 13.16 28.10 7.71
CA LEU A 160 13.84 28.68 8.86
C LEU A 160 15.27 29.05 8.49
N PRO A 161 15.77 30.23 8.91
CA PRO A 161 17.16 30.57 8.71
C PRO A 161 18.04 29.52 9.39
N SER A 162 19.00 28.97 8.66
CA SER A 162 20.03 28.12 9.26
C SER A 162 20.81 28.98 10.24
N VAL A 163 20.67 28.70 11.53
CA VAL A 163 21.52 29.30 12.54
C VAL A 163 22.87 28.63 12.39
N ASN A 164 23.77 29.27 11.66
CA ASN A 164 25.16 28.87 11.66
C ASN A 164 25.73 29.27 13.02
N ASN A 165 25.89 28.30 13.89
CA ASN A 165 26.78 28.42 15.07
C ASN A 165 28.20 28.02 14.67
#